data_1191908c8d6c526cc5044d629c121768
#
_entry.id   1191908c8d6c526cc5044d629c121768
#
_cell.length_a   1.000
_cell.length_b   1.000
_cell.length_c   1.000
_cell.angle_alpha   90.00
_cell.angle_beta   90.00
_cell.angle_gamma   90.00
#
_symmetry.space_group_name_H-M   'P 1'
#
loop_
_entity.id
_entity.type
_entity.pdbx_description
1 polymer ?
#
loop_
_entity_poly.entity_id
_entity_poly.type
_entity_poly.pdbx_seq_one_letter_code
_entity_poly.pdbx_strand_id
1 'polypeptide(L)'
;MRETKWYRNLIIISLAAGIAMFWSFFFLYQTYIQKIIYEERLNQMEEVTHQLFQNLEDVINGRWEQAAEQCSYMEQTSLKTVDDLYSYMTTMSELSGYEKRGINLVAVDADGKWYTKNGNMGLLREPEYFENKPEWINYISSALTNNRSQMVFLKRLPEPFVLQNGDRQVSICYFGMLQRMEQLNNYFDCGAYDNNNSVYVLDNNGSKLFNSNHVELVRGHNVFSVLKKMEYRHGSSFDETLRQLEETGSSYSNAVLDGTEYFYALKKLKNAQWTLIFLVPAEYVATNTLELVHFIMFYIIVFAAVLGGIAIATISLILKRKQQEAILVERENTEKLEAVNEELWQAKLVADEAV
;
A
#
# COMPACT_ATOMS: atom_id res chain seq x y z
N MET A 1 27.69 -49.47 35.09
CA MET A 1 28.34 -48.63 34.03
C MET A 1 27.59 -48.60 32.68
N ARG A 2 26.88 -49.63 32.23
CA ARG A 2 26.09 -49.63 30.97
C ARG A 2 24.79 -48.83 31.07
N GLU A 3 24.08 -48.86 32.19
CA GLU A 3 22.80 -48.11 32.38
C GLU A 3 22.96 -46.62 32.39
N THR A 4 24.03 -46.08 32.99
CA THR A 4 24.29 -44.64 33.02
C THR A 4 24.54 -44.05 31.63
N LYS A 5 25.16 -44.80 30.70
CA LYS A 5 25.34 -44.40 29.31
C LYS A 5 24.01 -44.31 28.53
N TRP A 6 23.12 -45.28 28.80
CA TRP A 6 21.79 -45.32 28.13
C TRP A 6 20.94 -44.12 28.53
N TYR A 7 20.82 -43.78 29.82
CA TYR A 7 20.07 -42.61 30.31
C TYR A 7 20.68 -41.31 29.77
N ARG A 8 21.98 -41.16 29.71
CA ARG A 8 22.65 -39.98 29.14
C ARG A 8 22.30 -39.81 27.65
N ASN A 9 22.31 -40.89 26.88
CA ASN A 9 21.95 -40.83 25.47
C ASN A 9 20.46 -40.51 25.28
N LEU A 10 19.57 -41.00 26.10
CA LEU A 10 18.13 -40.71 26.06
C LEU A 10 17.86 -39.25 26.37
N ILE A 11 18.54 -38.65 27.32
CA ILE A 11 18.47 -37.21 27.64
C ILE A 11 18.97 -36.35 26.46
N ILE A 12 20.09 -36.73 25.85
CA ILE A 12 20.64 -36.02 24.70
C ILE A 12 19.67 -36.10 23.51
N ILE A 13 19.08 -37.27 23.22
CA ILE A 13 18.13 -37.42 22.14
C ILE A 13 16.86 -36.61 22.41
N SER A 14 16.35 -36.60 23.64
CA SER A 14 15.16 -35.81 23.99
C SER A 14 15.40 -34.33 23.90
N LEU A 15 16.59 -33.85 24.29
CA LEU A 15 17.00 -32.45 24.16
C LEU A 15 17.14 -32.05 22.68
N ALA A 16 17.79 -32.90 21.87
CA ALA A 16 17.93 -32.65 20.44
C ALA A 16 16.55 -32.64 19.72
N ALA A 17 15.64 -33.54 20.08
CA ALA A 17 14.27 -33.57 19.57
C ALA A 17 13.50 -32.30 19.97
N GLY A 18 13.63 -31.84 21.21
CA GLY A 18 13.03 -30.59 21.71
C GLY A 18 13.53 -29.36 20.93
N ILE A 19 14.84 -29.27 20.71
CA ILE A 19 15.45 -28.19 19.91
C ILE A 19 14.95 -28.24 18.45
N ALA A 20 14.91 -29.40 17.83
CA ALA A 20 14.43 -29.56 16.45
C ALA A 20 12.95 -29.18 16.33
N MET A 21 12.11 -29.59 17.30
CA MET A 21 10.70 -29.22 17.35
C MET A 21 10.51 -27.70 17.54
N PHE A 22 11.31 -27.06 18.41
CA PHE A 22 11.29 -25.61 18.61
C PHE A 22 11.66 -24.86 17.32
N TRP A 23 12.72 -25.27 16.62
CA TRP A 23 13.12 -24.65 15.36
C TRP A 23 12.09 -24.86 14.25
N SER A 24 11.47 -26.04 14.17
CA SER A 24 10.40 -26.30 13.21
C SER A 24 9.18 -25.41 13.46
N PHE A 25 8.76 -25.30 14.74
CA PHE A 25 7.66 -24.42 15.13
C PHE A 25 7.99 -22.96 14.88
N PHE A 26 9.22 -22.53 15.19
CA PHE A 26 9.69 -21.16 14.94
C PHE A 26 9.66 -20.83 13.45
N PHE A 27 10.10 -21.73 12.58
CA PHE A 27 10.08 -21.52 11.13
C PHE A 27 8.64 -21.45 10.58
N LEU A 28 7.75 -22.34 11.00
CA LEU A 28 6.33 -22.30 10.62
C LEU A 28 5.66 -21.02 11.11
N TYR A 29 5.95 -20.60 12.34
CA TYR A 29 5.44 -19.37 12.91
C TYR A 29 5.91 -18.15 12.12
N GLN A 30 7.21 -18.06 11.75
CA GLN A 30 7.75 -16.99 10.92
C GLN A 30 7.03 -16.91 9.57
N THR A 31 6.82 -18.03 8.90
CA THR A 31 6.12 -18.06 7.61
C THR A 31 4.67 -17.61 7.74
N TYR A 32 3.99 -18.02 8.81
CA TYR A 32 2.61 -17.64 9.08
C TYR A 32 2.47 -16.14 9.41
N ILE A 33 3.37 -15.60 10.24
CA ILE A 33 3.40 -14.18 10.58
C ILE A 33 3.68 -13.30 9.37
N GLN A 34 4.62 -13.69 8.51
CA GLN A 34 4.90 -12.94 7.28
C GLN A 34 3.66 -12.85 6.38
N LYS A 35 2.88 -13.92 6.30
CA LYS A 35 1.62 -13.92 5.55
C LYS A 35 0.58 -12.96 6.17
N ILE A 36 0.40 -13.00 7.49
CA ILE A 36 -0.53 -12.11 8.20
C ILE A 36 -0.12 -10.65 8.01
N ILE A 37 1.17 -10.33 8.19
CA ILE A 37 1.68 -8.96 7.98
C ILE A 37 1.40 -8.49 6.56
N TYR A 38 1.60 -9.36 5.57
CA TYR A 38 1.35 -9.04 4.17
C TYR A 38 -0.14 -8.74 3.92
N GLU A 39 -1.04 -9.60 4.40
CA GLU A 39 -2.49 -9.41 4.28
C GLU A 39 -2.95 -8.13 5.00
N GLU A 40 -2.43 -7.86 6.19
CA GLU A 40 -2.74 -6.65 6.94
C GLU A 40 -2.27 -5.38 6.21
N ARG A 41 -1.08 -5.40 5.62
CA ARG A 41 -0.57 -4.30 4.80
C ARG A 41 -1.46 -4.01 3.60
N LEU A 42 -1.92 -5.06 2.90
CA LEU A 42 -2.84 -4.90 1.79
C LEU A 42 -4.17 -4.30 2.25
N ASN A 43 -4.74 -4.79 3.34
CA ASN A 43 -6.00 -4.28 3.88
C ASN A 43 -5.89 -2.79 4.29
N GLN A 44 -4.82 -2.41 4.98
CA GLN A 44 -4.57 -1.00 5.34
C GLN A 44 -4.41 -0.11 4.10
N MET A 45 -3.67 -0.59 3.11
CA MET A 45 -3.52 0.13 1.86
C MET A 45 -4.86 0.25 1.12
N GLU A 46 -5.66 -0.80 1.10
CA GLU A 46 -6.99 -0.79 0.50
C GLU A 46 -7.89 0.26 1.16
N GLU A 47 -7.92 0.33 2.49
CA GLU A 47 -8.70 1.31 3.22
C GLU A 47 -8.27 2.75 2.92
N VAL A 48 -6.96 3.04 3.01
CA VAL A 48 -6.41 4.37 2.72
C VAL A 48 -6.68 4.79 1.28
N THR A 49 -6.43 3.88 0.33
CA THR A 49 -6.65 4.18 -1.09
C THR A 49 -8.12 4.30 -1.44
N HIS A 50 -8.99 3.54 -0.77
CA HIS A 50 -10.43 3.65 -0.96
C HIS A 50 -10.92 5.06 -0.59
N GLN A 51 -10.52 5.57 0.58
CA GLN A 51 -10.85 6.93 1.02
C GLN A 51 -10.29 7.99 0.07
N LEU A 52 -9.02 7.87 -0.32
CA LEU A 52 -8.39 8.79 -1.27
C LEU A 52 -9.17 8.83 -2.60
N PHE A 53 -9.47 7.66 -3.15
CA PHE A 53 -10.15 7.55 -4.43
C PHE A 53 -11.59 8.05 -4.37
N GLN A 54 -12.31 7.82 -3.26
CA GLN A 54 -13.64 8.40 -3.05
C GLN A 54 -13.58 9.92 -3.03
N ASN A 55 -12.67 10.50 -2.24
CA ASN A 55 -12.51 11.95 -2.17
C ASN A 55 -12.24 12.57 -3.54
N LEU A 56 -11.40 11.94 -4.36
CA LEU A 56 -11.11 12.40 -5.71
C LEU A 56 -12.32 12.26 -6.64
N GLU A 57 -13.03 11.14 -6.57
CA GLU A 57 -14.24 10.92 -7.36
C GLU A 57 -15.33 11.94 -7.01
N ASP A 58 -15.51 12.24 -5.74
CA ASP A 58 -16.44 13.26 -5.27
C ASP A 58 -16.07 14.67 -5.76
N VAL A 59 -14.77 15.01 -5.74
CA VAL A 59 -14.30 16.28 -6.28
C VAL A 59 -14.58 16.37 -7.78
N ILE A 60 -14.28 15.32 -8.55
CA ILE A 60 -14.49 15.26 -9.99
C ILE A 60 -16.00 15.35 -10.31
N ASN A 61 -16.84 14.58 -9.61
CA ASN A 61 -18.28 14.62 -9.77
C ASN A 61 -18.85 15.99 -9.41
N GLY A 62 -18.39 16.59 -8.31
CA GLY A 62 -18.80 17.94 -7.93
C GLY A 62 -18.41 19.00 -8.98
N ARG A 63 -17.29 18.80 -9.72
CA ARG A 63 -16.95 19.70 -10.84
C ARG A 63 -17.88 19.50 -12.04
N TRP A 64 -18.30 18.27 -12.31
CA TRP A 64 -19.32 17.97 -13.32
C TRP A 64 -20.65 18.64 -13.02
N GLU A 65 -21.13 18.51 -11.79
CA GLU A 65 -22.37 19.15 -11.34
C GLU A 65 -22.28 20.68 -11.47
N GLN A 66 -21.16 21.27 -11.04
CA GLN A 66 -20.92 22.70 -11.17
C GLN A 66 -20.86 23.15 -12.65
N ALA A 67 -20.22 22.38 -13.52
CA ALA A 67 -20.19 22.68 -14.95
C ALA A 67 -21.59 22.62 -15.57
N ALA A 68 -22.40 21.64 -15.20
CA ALA A 68 -23.80 21.52 -15.64
C ALA A 68 -24.64 22.71 -15.17
N GLU A 69 -24.50 23.09 -13.90
CA GLU A 69 -25.19 24.22 -13.31
C GLU A 69 -24.84 25.54 -14.02
N GLN A 70 -23.54 25.76 -14.29
CA GLN A 70 -23.09 26.95 -15.01
C GLN A 70 -23.60 26.99 -16.46
N CYS A 71 -23.72 25.85 -17.13
CA CYS A 71 -24.40 25.79 -18.44
C CYS A 71 -25.85 26.22 -18.34
N SER A 72 -26.58 25.72 -17.35
CA SER A 72 -27.97 26.08 -17.14
C SER A 72 -28.18 27.58 -16.81
N TYR A 73 -27.28 28.17 -16.04
CA TYR A 73 -27.32 29.63 -15.80
C TYR A 73 -26.99 30.40 -17.06
N MET A 74 -26.05 29.97 -17.86
CA MET A 74 -25.72 30.61 -19.13
C MET A 74 -26.92 30.60 -20.09
N GLU A 75 -27.64 29.48 -20.18
CA GLU A 75 -28.85 29.34 -21.02
C GLU A 75 -29.95 30.33 -20.66
N GLN A 76 -30.02 30.75 -19.40
CA GLN A 76 -31.01 31.72 -18.91
C GLN A 76 -30.61 33.19 -19.14
N THR A 77 -29.39 33.43 -19.64
CA THR A 77 -28.88 34.78 -19.89
C THR A 77 -29.07 35.22 -21.33
N SER A 78 -29.23 36.51 -21.54
CA SER A 78 -29.40 37.11 -22.88
C SER A 78 -28.09 37.71 -23.37
N LEU A 79 -27.07 36.86 -23.55
CA LEU A 79 -25.76 37.33 -24.09
C LEU A 79 -25.91 37.65 -25.58
N LYS A 80 -25.38 38.78 -26.01
CA LYS A 80 -25.42 39.22 -27.42
C LYS A 80 -24.03 39.35 -28.07
N THR A 81 -23.03 39.65 -27.26
CA THR A 81 -21.68 39.89 -27.72
C THR A 81 -20.68 39.00 -26.97
N VAL A 82 -19.50 38.85 -27.53
CA VAL A 82 -18.37 38.18 -26.85
C VAL A 82 -17.94 38.96 -25.59
N ASP A 83 -18.07 40.27 -25.57
CA ASP A 83 -17.79 41.07 -24.36
C ASP A 83 -18.82 40.83 -23.26
N ASP A 84 -20.09 40.58 -23.61
CA ASP A 84 -21.09 40.11 -22.60
C ASP A 84 -20.68 38.76 -22.01
N LEU A 85 -20.16 37.81 -22.82
CA LEU A 85 -19.64 36.52 -22.36
C LEU A 85 -18.47 36.70 -21.38
N TYR A 86 -17.51 37.58 -21.69
CA TYR A 86 -16.40 37.87 -20.79
C TYR A 86 -16.88 38.47 -19.46
N SER A 87 -17.82 39.42 -19.53
CA SER A 87 -18.41 40.05 -18.35
C SER A 87 -19.17 39.01 -17.50
N TYR A 88 -19.93 38.15 -18.13
CA TYR A 88 -20.64 37.04 -17.47
C TYR A 88 -19.66 36.12 -16.74
N MET A 89 -18.61 35.61 -17.44
CA MET A 89 -17.63 34.71 -16.85
C MET A 89 -16.87 35.39 -15.70
N THR A 90 -16.56 36.67 -15.78
CA THR A 90 -15.95 37.43 -14.71
C THR A 90 -16.86 37.50 -13.49
N THR A 91 -18.09 37.95 -13.67
CA THR A 91 -19.09 38.08 -12.60
C THR A 91 -19.35 36.75 -11.91
N MET A 92 -19.57 35.67 -12.67
CA MET A 92 -19.82 34.36 -12.12
C MET A 92 -18.60 33.80 -11.39
N SER A 93 -17.37 34.05 -11.89
CA SER A 93 -16.12 33.66 -11.21
C SER A 93 -15.93 34.36 -9.86
N GLU A 94 -16.28 35.64 -9.77
CA GLU A 94 -16.22 36.41 -8.53
C GLU A 94 -17.29 35.97 -7.52
N LEU A 95 -18.55 35.88 -7.93
CA LEU A 95 -19.66 35.46 -7.07
C LEU A 95 -19.46 34.05 -6.50
N SER A 96 -18.97 33.15 -7.33
CA SER A 96 -18.74 31.75 -6.91
C SER A 96 -17.40 31.54 -6.23
N GLY A 97 -16.52 32.53 -6.15
CA GLY A 97 -15.16 32.41 -5.58
C GLY A 97 -14.29 31.38 -6.32
N TYR A 98 -14.52 31.17 -7.60
CA TYR A 98 -13.85 30.15 -8.42
C TYR A 98 -12.33 30.41 -8.52
N GLU A 99 -11.93 31.65 -8.68
CA GLU A 99 -10.52 32.02 -8.84
C GLU A 99 -9.67 31.57 -7.64
N LYS A 100 -10.18 31.74 -6.41
CA LYS A 100 -9.51 31.29 -5.18
C LYS A 100 -9.34 29.77 -5.12
N ARG A 101 -10.22 29.04 -5.80
CA ARG A 101 -10.20 27.56 -5.90
C ARG A 101 -9.47 27.06 -7.14
N GLY A 102 -8.82 27.96 -7.92
CA GLY A 102 -8.11 27.62 -9.14
C GLY A 102 -9.01 27.16 -10.29
N ILE A 103 -10.28 27.58 -10.27
CA ILE A 103 -11.29 27.26 -11.29
C ILE A 103 -11.41 28.46 -12.22
N ASN A 104 -11.44 28.23 -13.53
CA ASN A 104 -11.75 29.24 -14.54
C ASN A 104 -12.92 28.76 -15.38
N LEU A 105 -13.87 29.65 -15.62
CA LEU A 105 -14.93 29.39 -16.59
C LEU A 105 -14.37 29.47 -18.02
N VAL A 106 -14.91 28.64 -18.89
CA VAL A 106 -14.46 28.53 -20.27
C VAL A 106 -15.64 28.27 -21.21
N ALA A 107 -15.60 28.90 -22.35
CA ALA A 107 -16.51 28.65 -23.47
C ALA A 107 -15.70 28.16 -24.69
N VAL A 108 -16.28 27.31 -25.53
CA VAL A 108 -15.63 26.82 -26.74
C VAL A 108 -16.59 27.00 -27.92
N ASP A 109 -16.11 27.60 -29.01
CA ASP A 109 -16.91 27.81 -30.20
C ASP A 109 -16.90 26.61 -31.15
N ALA A 110 -17.66 26.74 -32.23
CA ALA A 110 -17.78 25.72 -33.26
C ALA A 110 -16.46 25.46 -34.02
N ASP A 111 -15.54 26.42 -34.02
CA ASP A 111 -14.21 26.33 -34.63
C ASP A 111 -13.14 25.80 -33.68
N GLY A 112 -13.52 25.44 -32.42
CA GLY A 112 -12.61 24.96 -31.39
C GLY A 112 -11.78 26.06 -30.73
N LYS A 113 -12.19 27.31 -30.81
CA LYS A 113 -11.54 28.41 -30.07
C LYS A 113 -12.05 28.49 -28.66
N TRP A 114 -11.15 28.81 -27.74
CA TRP A 114 -11.41 28.91 -26.32
C TRP A 114 -11.51 30.37 -25.87
N TYR A 115 -12.53 30.63 -25.06
CA TYR A 115 -12.83 31.92 -24.47
C TYR A 115 -12.83 31.79 -22.95
N THR A 116 -12.09 32.63 -22.26
CA THR A 116 -12.10 32.77 -20.80
C THR A 116 -12.35 34.21 -20.41
N LYS A 117 -12.53 34.52 -19.12
CA LYS A 117 -12.66 35.88 -18.63
C LYS A 117 -11.51 36.82 -19.06
N ASN A 118 -10.34 36.27 -19.40
CA ASN A 118 -9.15 36.98 -19.81
C ASN A 118 -9.02 37.13 -21.34
N GLY A 119 -10.04 36.71 -22.09
CA GLY A 119 -10.08 36.78 -23.55
C GLY A 119 -9.96 35.42 -24.25
N ASN A 120 -9.72 35.48 -25.56
CA ASN A 120 -9.56 34.29 -26.40
C ASN A 120 -8.17 33.68 -26.16
N MET A 121 -8.12 32.35 -25.88
CA MET A 121 -6.90 31.59 -25.62
C MET A 121 -6.36 30.84 -26.84
N GLY A 122 -6.96 30.99 -28.00
CA GLY A 122 -6.53 30.33 -29.23
C GLY A 122 -7.29 29.07 -29.57
N LEU A 123 -6.71 28.24 -30.44
CA LEU A 123 -7.32 26.98 -30.89
C LEU A 123 -7.04 25.82 -29.94
N LEU A 124 -7.98 24.90 -29.88
CA LEU A 124 -7.83 23.63 -29.19
C LEU A 124 -6.64 22.83 -29.77
N ARG A 125 -5.85 22.23 -28.91
CA ARG A 125 -4.73 21.36 -29.31
C ARG A 125 -5.11 19.89 -29.39
N GLU A 126 -6.21 19.48 -28.79
CA GLU A 126 -6.71 18.10 -28.73
C GLU A 126 -8.11 18.03 -29.39
N PRO A 127 -8.20 18.18 -30.74
CA PRO A 127 -9.50 18.19 -31.44
C PRO A 127 -10.25 16.84 -31.35
N GLU A 128 -9.55 15.75 -31.09
CA GLU A 128 -10.12 14.42 -30.97
C GLU A 128 -11.20 14.29 -29.89
N TYR A 129 -11.11 15.09 -28.82
CA TYR A 129 -12.13 15.10 -27.76
C TYR A 129 -13.45 15.74 -28.19
N PHE A 130 -13.46 16.47 -29.29
CA PHE A 130 -14.64 17.12 -29.87
C PHE A 130 -15.21 16.37 -31.07
N GLU A 131 -14.53 15.29 -31.50
CA GLU A 131 -15.06 14.40 -32.53
C GLU A 131 -16.40 13.84 -32.09
N ASN A 132 -17.34 13.70 -33.03
CA ASN A 132 -18.71 13.25 -32.76
C ASN A 132 -19.53 14.14 -31.81
N LYS A 133 -19.05 15.32 -31.48
CA LYS A 133 -19.75 16.33 -30.68
C LYS A 133 -20.38 15.73 -29.40
N PRO A 134 -19.58 15.14 -28.50
CA PRO A 134 -20.08 14.50 -27.29
C PRO A 134 -20.84 15.50 -26.40
N GLU A 135 -21.77 15.01 -25.60
CA GLU A 135 -22.50 15.85 -24.65
C GLU A 135 -21.56 16.38 -23.54
N TRP A 136 -20.62 15.54 -23.12
CA TRP A 136 -19.66 15.84 -22.07
C TRP A 136 -18.23 15.58 -22.55
N ILE A 137 -17.34 16.50 -22.20
CA ILE A 137 -15.91 16.39 -22.50
C ILE A 137 -15.14 16.57 -21.20
N ASN A 138 -14.26 15.60 -20.90
CA ASN A 138 -13.26 15.73 -19.86
C ASN A 138 -11.91 15.23 -20.33
N TYR A 139 -10.88 15.93 -19.99
CA TYR A 139 -9.51 15.52 -20.21
C TYR A 139 -8.55 16.39 -19.37
N ILE A 140 -7.29 15.99 -19.30
CA ILE A 140 -6.25 16.79 -18.68
C ILE A 140 -5.40 17.38 -19.79
N SER A 141 -5.45 18.71 -19.91
CA SER A 141 -4.64 19.46 -20.86
C SER A 141 -3.41 20.07 -20.18
N SER A 142 -2.25 19.87 -20.80
CA SER A 142 -1.00 20.55 -20.41
C SER A 142 -0.79 21.88 -21.10
N ALA A 143 -1.64 22.22 -22.06
CA ALA A 143 -1.34 23.22 -23.09
C ALA A 143 -2.00 24.58 -22.90
N LEU A 144 -3.02 24.71 -22.06
CA LEU A 144 -3.88 25.89 -22.05
C LEU A 144 -3.29 27.10 -21.35
N THR A 145 -2.35 26.94 -20.39
CA THR A 145 -1.68 28.07 -19.74
C THR A 145 -0.33 27.67 -19.16
N ASN A 146 0.75 28.24 -19.65
CA ASN A 146 2.09 28.23 -19.02
C ASN A 146 2.59 26.85 -18.55
N ASN A 147 2.42 25.80 -19.32
CA ASN A 147 2.82 24.40 -19.01
C ASN A 147 2.23 23.82 -17.72
N ARG A 148 1.12 24.34 -17.22
CA ARG A 148 0.44 23.80 -16.04
C ARG A 148 -0.71 22.91 -16.47
N SER A 149 -0.73 21.68 -15.98
CA SER A 149 -1.81 20.75 -16.25
C SER A 149 -3.13 21.27 -15.69
N GLN A 150 -4.17 21.21 -16.50
CA GLN A 150 -5.53 21.60 -16.15
C GLN A 150 -6.51 20.47 -16.47
N MET A 151 -7.44 20.23 -15.57
CA MET A 151 -8.55 19.33 -15.80
C MET A 151 -9.68 20.13 -16.45
N VAL A 152 -10.17 19.64 -17.55
CA VAL A 152 -11.21 20.26 -18.37
C VAL A 152 -12.54 19.56 -18.11
N PHE A 153 -13.59 20.34 -17.87
CA PHE A 153 -14.97 19.90 -17.73
C PHE A 153 -15.86 20.75 -18.60
N LEU A 154 -16.32 20.21 -19.72
CA LEU A 154 -17.16 20.91 -20.66
C LEU A 154 -18.47 20.14 -20.87
N LYS A 155 -19.56 20.88 -20.89
CA LYS A 155 -20.86 20.39 -21.31
C LYS A 155 -21.25 21.06 -22.63
N ARG A 156 -21.79 20.26 -23.54
CA ARG A 156 -22.38 20.77 -24.77
C ARG A 156 -23.65 21.55 -24.46
N LEU A 157 -23.78 22.74 -25.02
CA LEU A 157 -25.00 23.52 -24.93
C LEU A 157 -26.08 22.89 -25.83
N PRO A 158 -27.32 22.81 -25.38
CA PRO A 158 -28.46 22.28 -26.19
C PRO A 158 -28.62 23.01 -27.50
N GLU A 159 -28.53 24.35 -27.44
CA GLU A 159 -28.50 25.24 -28.58
C GLU A 159 -27.23 26.11 -28.51
N PRO A 160 -26.49 26.24 -29.61
CA PRO A 160 -25.31 27.10 -29.64
C PRO A 160 -25.71 28.56 -29.43
N PHE A 161 -24.93 29.27 -28.58
CA PHE A 161 -25.08 30.72 -28.43
C PHE A 161 -24.37 31.45 -29.56
N VAL A 162 -25.15 32.20 -30.35
CA VAL A 162 -24.59 33.03 -31.43
C VAL A 162 -24.29 34.42 -30.88
N LEU A 163 -23.03 34.78 -30.77
CA LEU A 163 -22.55 36.05 -30.23
C LEU A 163 -21.89 36.88 -31.31
N GLN A 164 -22.06 38.21 -31.23
CA GLN A 164 -21.39 39.17 -32.11
C GLN A 164 -19.97 39.42 -31.58
N ASN A 165 -18.97 39.35 -32.45
CA ASN A 165 -17.57 39.69 -32.18
C ASN A 165 -17.05 40.63 -33.25
N GLY A 166 -17.24 41.95 -33.06
CA GLY A 166 -17.06 42.94 -34.11
C GLY A 166 -18.01 42.67 -35.28
N ASP A 167 -17.47 42.54 -36.48
CA ASP A 167 -18.25 42.23 -37.71
C ASP A 167 -18.52 40.73 -37.94
N ARG A 168 -18.07 39.85 -37.02
CA ARG A 168 -18.19 38.39 -37.15
C ARG A 168 -19.14 37.83 -36.10
N GLN A 169 -19.79 36.73 -36.46
CA GLN A 169 -20.55 35.93 -35.52
C GLN A 169 -19.72 34.76 -35.01
N VAL A 170 -19.84 34.43 -33.73
CA VAL A 170 -19.19 33.33 -33.06
C VAL A 170 -20.29 32.46 -32.46
N SER A 171 -20.21 31.16 -32.69
CA SER A 171 -21.19 30.18 -32.18
C SER A 171 -20.58 29.36 -31.05
N ILE A 172 -20.92 29.67 -29.81
CA ILE A 172 -20.45 28.94 -28.63
C ILE A 172 -21.24 27.64 -28.51
N CYS A 173 -20.53 26.51 -28.56
CA CYS A 173 -21.12 25.15 -28.54
C CYS A 173 -20.93 24.44 -27.21
N TYR A 174 -19.87 24.76 -26.45
CA TYR A 174 -19.57 24.17 -25.16
C TYR A 174 -19.31 25.23 -24.13
N PHE A 175 -19.74 24.95 -22.90
CA PHE A 175 -19.45 25.77 -21.73
C PHE A 175 -19.08 24.90 -20.55
N GLY A 176 -18.24 25.41 -19.65
CA GLY A 176 -17.83 24.68 -18.48
C GLY A 176 -16.68 25.32 -17.74
N MET A 177 -15.74 24.50 -17.25
CA MET A 177 -14.69 24.99 -16.38
C MET A 177 -13.35 24.26 -16.58
N LEU A 178 -12.30 24.98 -16.25
CA LEU A 178 -10.93 24.51 -16.13
C LEU A 178 -10.54 24.49 -14.66
N GLN A 179 -10.08 23.36 -14.15
CA GLN A 179 -9.54 23.24 -12.79
C GLN A 179 -8.03 23.05 -12.87
N ARG A 180 -7.27 23.92 -12.19
CA ARG A 180 -5.82 23.73 -12.07
C ARG A 180 -5.51 22.50 -11.24
N MET A 181 -4.70 21.57 -11.79
CA MET A 181 -4.32 20.34 -11.09
C MET A 181 -3.53 20.59 -9.80
N GLU A 182 -2.71 21.65 -9.77
CA GLU A 182 -1.97 22.06 -8.56
C GLU A 182 -2.88 22.32 -7.35
N GLN A 183 -4.09 22.84 -7.60
CA GLN A 183 -5.06 23.11 -6.55
C GLN A 183 -5.76 21.81 -6.03
N LEU A 184 -5.62 20.73 -6.77
CA LEU A 184 -6.11 19.41 -6.37
C LEU A 184 -5.07 18.61 -5.58
N ASN A 185 -3.81 19.08 -5.49
CA ASN A 185 -2.76 18.36 -4.76
C ASN A 185 -3.17 17.99 -3.33
N ASN A 186 -3.88 18.87 -2.64
CA ASN A 186 -4.37 18.61 -1.27
C ASN A 186 -5.35 17.44 -1.19
N TYR A 187 -6.01 17.07 -2.29
CA TYR A 187 -6.90 15.90 -2.35
C TYR A 187 -6.15 14.61 -2.67
N PHE A 188 -4.93 14.74 -3.23
CA PHE A 188 -4.00 13.63 -3.45
C PHE A 188 -3.12 13.35 -2.22
N ASP A 189 -3.04 14.31 -1.30
CA ASP A 189 -2.34 14.17 -0.03
C ASP A 189 -3.27 13.54 0.99
N CYS A 190 -3.10 12.26 1.22
CA CYS A 190 -3.88 11.55 2.24
C CYS A 190 -3.28 11.66 3.65
N GLY A 191 -2.13 12.36 3.82
CA GLY A 191 -1.39 12.42 5.08
C GLY A 191 -0.92 11.05 5.61
N ALA A 192 -1.15 9.99 4.84
CA ALA A 192 -0.74 8.64 5.18
C ALA A 192 0.72 8.42 4.77
N TYR A 193 1.37 7.47 5.45
CA TYR A 193 2.72 7.01 5.12
C TYR A 193 3.79 8.10 5.13
N ASP A 194 3.62 9.13 6.01
CA ASP A 194 4.56 10.26 6.16
C ASP A 194 4.89 10.96 4.82
N ASN A 195 3.91 11.04 3.91
CA ASN A 195 4.06 11.56 2.55
C ASN A 195 5.06 10.79 1.65
N ASN A 196 5.44 9.57 2.03
CA ASN A 196 6.28 8.70 1.20
C ASN A 196 5.43 7.87 0.22
N ASN A 197 4.46 8.50 -0.39
CA ASN A 197 3.60 7.91 -1.42
C ASN A 197 3.59 8.75 -2.69
N SER A 198 3.13 8.18 -3.78
CA SER A 198 2.88 8.89 -5.04
C SER A 198 1.51 8.52 -5.58
N VAL A 199 0.79 9.54 -6.02
CA VAL A 199 -0.48 9.36 -6.73
C VAL A 199 -0.32 9.87 -8.16
N TYR A 200 -0.68 9.03 -9.13
CA TYR A 200 -0.70 9.41 -10.54
C TYR A 200 -2.10 9.28 -11.09
N VAL A 201 -2.45 10.20 -11.98
CA VAL A 201 -3.59 10.06 -12.88
C VAL A 201 -3.04 9.64 -14.24
N LEU A 202 -3.54 8.56 -14.77
CA LEU A 202 -3.08 7.94 -16.01
C LEU A 202 -4.21 7.93 -17.05
N ASP A 203 -3.84 7.98 -18.32
CA ASP A 203 -4.74 7.64 -19.41
C ASP A 203 -4.99 6.13 -19.50
N ASN A 204 -5.83 5.70 -20.44
CA ASN A 204 -6.13 4.27 -20.65
C ASN A 204 -4.89 3.44 -21.06
N ASN A 205 -3.84 4.07 -21.56
CA ASN A 205 -2.60 3.43 -21.99
C ASN A 205 -1.54 3.41 -20.87
N GLY A 206 -1.85 3.98 -19.70
CA GLY A 206 -0.93 4.09 -18.58
C GLY A 206 0.06 5.24 -18.66
N SER A 207 -0.16 6.21 -19.57
CA SER A 207 0.67 7.41 -19.63
C SER A 207 0.27 8.38 -18.54
N LYS A 208 1.25 9.04 -17.92
CA LYS A 208 1.02 10.03 -16.87
C LYS A 208 0.35 11.27 -17.44
N LEU A 209 -0.84 11.57 -16.94
CA LEU A 209 -1.51 12.85 -17.16
C LEU A 209 -1.16 13.84 -16.04
N PHE A 210 -1.01 13.32 -14.83
CA PHE A 210 -0.68 14.11 -13.66
C PHE A 210 0.01 13.25 -12.59
N ASN A 211 0.81 13.86 -11.72
CA ASN A 211 1.35 13.23 -10.51
C ASN A 211 1.23 14.18 -9.31
N SER A 212 1.04 13.63 -8.13
CA SER A 212 1.17 14.39 -6.89
C SER A 212 2.65 14.77 -6.68
N ASN A 213 2.89 16.00 -6.19
CA ASN A 213 4.24 16.58 -6.11
C ASN A 213 5.15 16.02 -5.01
N HIS A 214 4.73 15.00 -4.25
CA HIS A 214 5.47 14.60 -3.06
C HIS A 214 6.74 13.80 -3.39
N VAL A 215 6.62 12.69 -4.07
CA VAL A 215 7.78 11.85 -4.46
C VAL A 215 7.51 11.23 -5.83
N GLU A 216 8.45 11.32 -6.76
CA GLU A 216 8.34 10.60 -8.02
C GLU A 216 8.94 9.21 -7.88
N LEU A 217 8.13 8.24 -7.44
CA LEU A 217 8.55 6.85 -7.25
C LEU A 217 8.75 6.11 -8.57
N VAL A 218 8.00 6.49 -9.60
CA VAL A 218 8.08 5.88 -10.94
C VAL A 218 8.61 6.89 -11.93
N ARG A 219 9.83 6.69 -12.42
CA ARG A 219 10.43 7.51 -13.47
C ARG A 219 9.93 7.08 -14.85
N GLY A 220 9.66 8.06 -15.71
CA GLY A 220 9.19 7.81 -17.08
C GLY A 220 7.75 8.25 -17.32
N HIS A 221 7.38 8.36 -18.60
CA HIS A 221 6.08 8.89 -19.01
C HIS A 221 4.95 7.85 -18.87
N ASN A 222 5.23 6.58 -19.10
CA ASN A 222 4.23 5.50 -19.05
C ASN A 222 4.46 4.60 -17.83
N VAL A 223 3.55 4.69 -16.86
CA VAL A 223 3.61 3.94 -15.59
C VAL A 223 3.36 2.45 -15.81
N PHE A 224 2.42 2.08 -16.69
CA PHE A 224 2.14 0.67 -16.97
C PHE A 224 3.35 -0.06 -17.53
N SER A 225 4.16 0.62 -18.36
CA SER A 225 5.40 0.03 -18.88
C SER A 225 6.45 -0.20 -17.79
N VAL A 226 6.43 0.58 -16.72
CA VAL A 226 7.32 0.39 -15.57
C VAL A 226 6.78 -0.73 -14.68
N LEU A 227 5.48 -0.73 -14.35
CA LEU A 227 4.85 -1.81 -13.59
C LEU A 227 5.04 -3.18 -14.26
N LYS A 228 4.94 -3.25 -15.58
CA LYS A 228 5.16 -4.51 -16.33
C LYS A 228 6.57 -5.06 -16.19
N LYS A 229 7.56 -4.22 -15.91
CA LYS A 229 8.97 -4.61 -15.73
C LYS A 229 9.35 -4.92 -14.28
N MET A 230 8.46 -4.65 -13.32
CA MET A 230 8.70 -4.96 -11.92
C MET A 230 8.72 -6.47 -11.68
N GLU A 231 9.41 -6.90 -10.63
CA GLU A 231 9.41 -8.28 -10.16
C GLU A 231 8.23 -8.50 -9.23
N TYR A 232 7.33 -9.39 -9.63
CA TYR A 232 6.13 -9.73 -8.86
C TYR A 232 6.38 -10.89 -7.92
N ARG A 233 5.83 -10.81 -6.71
CA ARG A 233 5.89 -11.87 -5.69
C ARG A 233 4.51 -12.48 -5.49
N HIS A 234 4.45 -13.60 -4.77
CA HIS A 234 3.22 -14.29 -4.38
C HIS A 234 2.30 -14.73 -5.54
N GLY A 235 2.88 -14.97 -6.74
CA GLY A 235 2.11 -15.47 -7.89
C GLY A 235 1.27 -14.40 -8.62
N SER A 236 1.39 -13.13 -8.23
CA SER A 236 0.77 -12.02 -8.94
C SER A 236 1.55 -11.66 -10.20
N SER A 237 0.92 -10.92 -11.11
CA SER A 237 1.54 -10.34 -12.30
C SER A 237 0.85 -9.03 -12.66
N PHE A 238 1.50 -8.20 -13.47
CA PHE A 238 0.88 -6.98 -13.96
C PHE A 238 -0.38 -7.26 -14.79
N ASP A 239 -0.35 -8.29 -15.63
CA ASP A 239 -1.49 -8.66 -16.47
C ASP A 239 -2.69 -9.13 -15.63
N GLU A 240 -2.44 -9.85 -14.54
CA GLU A 240 -3.48 -10.23 -13.57
C GLU A 240 -4.07 -9.00 -12.86
N THR A 241 -3.21 -8.05 -12.46
CA THR A 241 -3.64 -6.79 -11.85
C THR A 241 -4.52 -5.96 -12.80
N LEU A 242 -4.16 -5.90 -14.08
CA LEU A 242 -4.98 -5.23 -15.09
C LEU A 242 -6.30 -5.95 -15.32
N ARG A 243 -6.31 -7.29 -15.38
CA ARG A 243 -7.54 -8.06 -15.51
C ARG A 243 -8.49 -7.78 -14.35
N GLN A 244 -7.99 -7.80 -13.12
CA GLN A 244 -8.79 -7.45 -11.94
C GLN A 244 -9.33 -6.02 -12.02
N LEU A 245 -8.50 -5.05 -12.45
CA LEU A 245 -8.93 -3.67 -12.65
C LEU A 245 -10.07 -3.55 -13.67
N GLU A 246 -10.03 -4.33 -14.77
CA GLU A 246 -11.10 -4.36 -15.77
C GLU A 246 -12.38 -4.98 -15.21
N GLU A 247 -12.29 -6.06 -14.43
CA GLU A 247 -13.44 -6.80 -13.89
C GLU A 247 -14.12 -6.06 -12.72
N THR A 248 -13.34 -5.47 -11.81
CA THR A 248 -13.86 -4.91 -10.55
C THR A 248 -13.79 -3.38 -10.46
N GLY A 249 -13.05 -2.74 -11.39
CA GLY A 249 -12.79 -1.30 -11.36
C GLY A 249 -11.68 -0.88 -10.38
N SER A 250 -11.13 -1.80 -9.60
CA SER A 250 -9.99 -1.57 -8.71
C SER A 250 -9.11 -2.81 -8.60
N SER A 251 -7.82 -2.62 -8.34
CA SER A 251 -6.90 -3.73 -8.06
C SER A 251 -5.78 -3.30 -7.12
N TYR A 252 -5.26 -4.26 -6.37
CA TYR A 252 -4.20 -4.07 -5.38
C TYR A 252 -3.12 -5.12 -5.62
N SER A 253 -1.86 -4.72 -5.55
CA SER A 253 -0.75 -5.64 -5.73
C SER A 253 0.53 -5.10 -5.09
N ASN A 254 1.56 -5.94 -5.06
CA ASN A 254 2.91 -5.53 -4.70
C ASN A 254 3.91 -6.00 -5.75
N ALA A 255 4.96 -5.24 -5.93
CA ALA A 255 6.04 -5.57 -6.85
C ALA A 255 7.35 -4.90 -6.42
N VAL A 256 8.48 -5.43 -6.87
CA VAL A 256 9.80 -4.92 -6.56
C VAL A 256 10.35 -4.16 -7.76
N LEU A 257 10.79 -2.93 -7.54
CA LEU A 257 11.49 -2.09 -8.51
C LEU A 257 12.84 -1.68 -7.92
N ASP A 258 13.93 -1.95 -8.62
CA ASP A 258 15.30 -1.59 -8.20
C ASP A 258 15.64 -2.04 -6.77
N GLY A 259 15.15 -3.21 -6.35
CA GLY A 259 15.37 -3.78 -5.02
C GLY A 259 14.45 -3.25 -3.92
N THR A 260 13.62 -2.25 -4.20
CA THR A 260 12.62 -1.72 -3.27
C THR A 260 11.25 -2.33 -3.58
N GLU A 261 10.61 -2.88 -2.56
CA GLU A 261 9.24 -3.39 -2.66
C GLU A 261 8.24 -2.25 -2.53
N TYR A 262 7.29 -2.21 -3.43
CA TYR A 262 6.18 -1.25 -3.45
C TYR A 262 4.85 -1.97 -3.37
N PHE A 263 3.95 -1.44 -2.57
CA PHE A 263 2.53 -1.70 -2.69
C PHE A 263 1.91 -0.66 -3.62
N TYR A 264 0.98 -1.09 -4.46
CA TYR A 264 0.24 -0.18 -5.32
C TYR A 264 -1.22 -0.59 -5.47
N ALA A 265 -2.05 0.43 -5.64
CA ALA A 265 -3.48 0.31 -5.92
C ALA A 265 -3.80 1.00 -7.24
N LEU A 266 -4.64 0.39 -8.06
CA LEU A 266 -5.21 0.95 -9.29
C LEU A 266 -6.71 1.10 -9.12
N LYS A 267 -7.29 2.19 -9.61
CA LYS A 267 -8.74 2.38 -9.69
C LYS A 267 -9.13 3.12 -10.96
N LYS A 268 -10.12 2.60 -11.68
CA LYS A 268 -10.77 3.30 -12.79
C LYS A 268 -11.77 4.32 -12.26
N LEU A 269 -11.71 5.54 -12.78
CA LEU A 269 -12.72 6.55 -12.53
C LEU A 269 -13.92 6.33 -13.46
N LYS A 270 -15.11 6.20 -12.87
CA LYS A 270 -16.33 5.83 -13.61
C LYS A 270 -16.72 6.84 -14.69
N ASN A 271 -16.51 8.13 -14.42
CA ASN A 271 -16.95 9.24 -15.28
C ASN A 271 -15.80 9.86 -16.09
N ALA A 272 -14.63 9.23 -16.07
CA ALA A 272 -13.46 9.67 -16.82
C ALA A 272 -12.72 8.46 -17.39
N GLN A 273 -12.10 8.61 -18.55
CA GLN A 273 -11.24 7.56 -19.10
C GLN A 273 -9.86 7.60 -18.45
N TRP A 274 -9.84 7.66 -17.11
CA TRP A 274 -8.63 7.76 -16.31
C TRP A 274 -8.49 6.61 -15.34
N THR A 275 -7.26 6.23 -15.10
CA THR A 275 -6.89 5.29 -14.04
C THR A 275 -6.07 6.04 -13.00
N LEU A 276 -6.50 5.98 -11.76
CA LEU A 276 -5.69 6.43 -10.63
C LEU A 276 -4.76 5.31 -10.21
N ILE A 277 -3.52 5.65 -9.89
CA ILE A 277 -2.59 4.76 -9.23
C ILE A 277 -2.02 5.41 -7.99
N PHE A 278 -2.04 4.66 -6.90
CA PHE A 278 -1.39 4.99 -5.65
C PHE A 278 -0.22 4.02 -5.45
N LEU A 279 0.97 4.53 -5.16
CA LEU A 279 2.16 3.73 -4.86
C LEU A 279 2.74 4.16 -3.52
N VAL A 280 3.21 3.17 -2.75
CA VAL A 280 3.89 3.39 -1.48
C VAL A 280 4.99 2.33 -1.29
N PRO A 281 6.21 2.69 -0.86
CA PRO A 281 7.22 1.70 -0.49
C PRO A 281 6.76 0.87 0.70
N ALA A 282 7.03 -0.43 0.67
CA ALA A 282 6.57 -1.38 1.69
C ALA A 282 7.05 -1.06 3.11
N GLU A 283 8.17 -0.38 3.24
CA GLU A 283 8.74 0.04 4.52
C GLU A 283 7.86 1.03 5.29
N TYR A 284 7.06 1.85 4.59
CA TYR A 284 6.14 2.81 5.21
C TYR A 284 4.77 2.23 5.50
N VAL A 285 4.45 1.06 4.94
CA VAL A 285 3.17 0.39 5.19
C VAL A 285 3.29 -0.48 6.44
N ALA A 286 2.48 -0.20 7.46
CA ALA A 286 2.38 -1.01 8.69
C ALA A 286 3.67 -1.11 9.54
N THR A 287 4.40 -0.01 9.72
CA THR A 287 5.58 0.07 10.62
C THR A 287 5.26 -0.43 12.03
N ASN A 288 4.12 -0.04 12.60
CA ASN A 288 3.73 -0.42 13.96
C ASN A 288 3.51 -1.94 14.14
N THR A 289 3.01 -2.63 13.12
CA THR A 289 2.78 -4.07 13.17
C THR A 289 4.09 -4.86 13.17
N LEU A 290 5.10 -4.38 12.43
CA LEU A 290 6.42 -4.99 12.41
C LEU A 290 7.14 -4.89 13.75
N GLU A 291 7.09 -3.73 14.42
CA GLU A 291 7.67 -3.54 15.75
C GLU A 291 7.02 -4.46 16.79
N LEU A 292 5.70 -4.57 16.76
CA LEU A 292 4.95 -5.47 17.65
C LEU A 292 5.34 -6.94 17.45
N VAL A 293 5.48 -7.37 16.20
CA VAL A 293 5.88 -8.74 15.88
C VAL A 293 7.31 -9.02 16.35
N HIS A 294 8.27 -8.12 16.12
CA HIS A 294 9.63 -8.27 16.64
C HIS A 294 9.67 -8.33 18.17
N PHE A 295 8.83 -7.55 18.83
CA PHE A 295 8.69 -7.54 20.28
C PHE A 295 8.15 -8.91 20.78
N ILE A 296 7.07 -9.41 20.20
CA ILE A 296 6.51 -10.72 20.54
C ILE A 296 7.56 -11.83 20.30
N MET A 297 8.27 -11.80 19.21
CA MET A 297 9.32 -12.77 18.88
C MET A 297 10.45 -12.76 19.92
N PHE A 298 10.88 -11.59 20.33
CA PHE A 298 11.88 -11.46 21.39
C PHE A 298 11.42 -12.14 22.68
N TYR A 299 10.16 -11.93 23.12
CA TYR A 299 9.62 -12.58 24.30
C TYR A 299 9.52 -14.12 24.16
N ILE A 300 9.14 -14.62 23.00
CA ILE A 300 9.10 -16.07 22.75
C ILE A 300 10.49 -16.68 22.90
N ILE A 301 11.53 -16.05 22.35
CA ILE A 301 12.92 -16.52 22.44
C ILE A 301 13.39 -16.51 23.90
N VAL A 302 13.16 -15.40 24.62
CA VAL A 302 13.53 -15.28 26.05
C VAL A 302 12.82 -16.34 26.89
N PHE A 303 11.53 -16.54 26.68
CA PHE A 303 10.73 -17.54 27.40
C PHE A 303 11.23 -18.97 27.12
N ALA A 304 11.53 -19.30 25.89
CA ALA A 304 12.11 -20.59 25.50
C ALA A 304 13.50 -20.81 26.13
N ALA A 305 14.34 -19.79 26.20
CA ALA A 305 15.65 -19.87 26.86
C ALA A 305 15.52 -20.11 28.39
N VAL A 306 14.57 -19.44 29.05
CA VAL A 306 14.29 -19.63 30.48
C VAL A 306 13.78 -21.06 30.74
N LEU A 307 12.82 -21.56 29.96
CA LEU A 307 12.32 -22.93 30.09
C LEU A 307 13.42 -23.96 29.85
N GLY A 308 14.27 -23.77 28.85
CA GLY A 308 15.43 -24.61 28.59
C GLY A 308 16.40 -24.62 29.74
N GLY A 309 16.67 -23.47 30.34
CA GLY A 309 17.52 -23.34 31.53
C GLY A 309 16.98 -24.10 32.74
N ILE A 310 15.67 -23.99 33.01
CA ILE A 310 14.99 -24.72 34.07
C ILE A 310 15.06 -26.23 33.84
N ALA A 311 14.83 -26.70 32.61
CA ALA A 311 14.91 -28.11 32.26
C ALA A 311 16.33 -28.67 32.49
N ILE A 312 17.37 -27.96 32.04
CA ILE A 312 18.77 -28.34 32.23
C ILE A 312 19.13 -28.39 33.73
N ALA A 313 18.72 -27.41 34.51
CA ALA A 313 18.93 -27.36 35.94
C ALA A 313 18.26 -28.55 36.65
N THR A 314 17.00 -28.86 36.29
CA THR A 314 16.22 -29.97 36.85
C THR A 314 16.88 -31.32 36.53
N ILE A 315 17.30 -31.54 35.28
CA ILE A 315 18.03 -32.73 34.86
C ILE A 315 19.36 -32.88 35.62
N SER A 316 20.08 -31.77 35.76
CA SER A 316 21.37 -31.75 36.50
C SER A 316 21.18 -32.14 37.98
N LEU A 317 20.13 -31.63 38.64
CA LEU A 317 19.80 -31.99 40.03
C LEU A 317 19.43 -33.47 40.17
N ILE A 318 18.63 -34.02 39.23
CA ILE A 318 18.26 -35.45 39.24
C ILE A 318 19.51 -36.32 39.06
N LEU A 319 20.40 -35.97 38.17
CA LEU A 319 21.65 -36.68 37.92
C LEU A 319 22.58 -36.66 39.17
N LYS A 320 22.69 -35.50 39.84
CA LYS A 320 23.44 -35.39 41.07
C LYS A 320 22.88 -36.25 42.18
N ARG A 321 21.55 -36.26 42.38
CA ARG A 321 20.89 -37.15 43.37
C ARG A 321 21.15 -38.63 43.08
N LYS A 322 21.03 -39.06 41.83
CA LYS A 322 21.32 -40.47 41.47
C LYS A 322 22.76 -40.84 41.65
N GLN A 323 23.72 -39.91 41.38
CA GLN A 323 25.12 -40.16 41.67
C GLN A 323 25.38 -40.31 43.19
N GLN A 324 24.75 -39.49 44.03
CA GLN A 324 24.87 -39.58 45.47
C GLN A 324 24.26 -40.91 46.00
N GLU A 325 23.12 -41.35 45.51
CA GLU A 325 22.50 -42.64 45.83
C GLU A 325 23.43 -43.79 45.41
N ALA A 326 24.02 -43.78 44.22
CA ALA A 326 24.93 -44.80 43.77
C ALA A 326 26.21 -44.88 44.63
N ILE A 327 26.75 -43.73 45.08
CA ILE A 327 27.90 -43.69 45.99
C ILE A 327 27.55 -44.26 47.37
N LEU A 328 26.37 -43.98 47.90
CA LEU A 328 25.89 -44.53 49.16
C LEU A 328 25.73 -46.03 49.12
N VAL A 329 25.14 -46.57 48.06
CA VAL A 329 24.99 -48.04 47.82
C VAL A 329 26.36 -48.71 47.67
N GLU A 330 27.31 -48.11 46.99
CA GLU A 330 28.68 -48.64 46.82
C GLU A 330 29.40 -48.65 48.17
N ARG A 331 29.21 -47.61 49.00
CA ARG A 331 29.80 -47.54 50.33
C ARG A 331 29.22 -48.63 51.26
N GLU A 332 27.90 -48.77 51.26
CA GLU A 332 27.21 -49.82 52.03
C GLU A 332 27.66 -51.23 51.60
N ASN A 333 27.84 -51.49 50.32
CA ASN A 333 28.37 -52.75 49.81
C ASN A 333 29.84 -52.96 50.19
N THR A 334 30.64 -51.92 50.22
CA THR A 334 32.07 -52.01 50.68
C THR A 334 32.16 -52.36 52.16
N GLU A 335 31.34 -51.65 53.01
CA GLU A 335 31.27 -51.92 54.44
C GLU A 335 30.80 -53.35 54.74
N LYS A 336 29.82 -53.89 53.95
CA LYS A 336 29.36 -55.29 54.08
C LYS A 336 30.47 -56.28 53.67
N LEU A 337 31.22 -55.96 52.62
CA LEU A 337 32.36 -56.81 52.17
C LEU A 337 33.49 -56.80 53.20
N GLU A 338 33.80 -55.67 53.81
CA GLU A 338 34.78 -55.61 54.91
C GLU A 338 34.36 -56.38 56.10
N ALA A 339 33.09 -56.32 56.55
CA ALA A 339 32.55 -57.08 57.65
C ALA A 339 32.62 -58.60 57.39
N VAL A 340 32.22 -59.06 56.19
CA VAL A 340 32.29 -60.48 55.79
C VAL A 340 33.75 -60.96 55.71
N ASN A 341 34.67 -60.09 55.26
CA ASN A 341 36.09 -60.43 55.20
C ASN A 341 36.73 -60.53 56.58
N GLU A 342 36.27 -59.71 57.51
CA GLU A 342 36.68 -59.78 58.96
C GLU A 342 36.14 -61.03 59.64
N GLU A 343 34.87 -61.43 59.39
CA GLU A 343 34.31 -62.68 59.87
C GLU A 343 35.08 -63.91 59.30
N LEU A 344 35.42 -63.88 58.03
CA LEU A 344 36.23 -64.94 57.37
C LEU A 344 37.62 -65.00 57.94
N TRP A 345 38.23 -63.91 58.25
CA TRP A 345 39.56 -63.85 58.90
C TRP A 345 39.51 -64.39 60.29
N GLN A 346 38.51 -64.07 61.10
CA GLN A 346 38.30 -64.62 62.42
C GLN A 346 37.99 -66.14 62.38
N ALA A 347 37.16 -66.60 61.46
CA ALA A 347 36.88 -68.04 61.28
C ALA A 347 38.14 -68.81 60.86
N LYS A 348 39.01 -68.19 60.02
CA LYS A 348 40.27 -68.83 59.64
C LYS A 348 41.28 -68.89 60.81
N LEU A 349 41.35 -67.84 61.62
CA LEU A 349 42.18 -67.88 62.87
C LEU A 349 41.75 -68.98 63.82
N VAL A 350 40.45 -69.14 64.03
CA VAL A 350 39.87 -70.24 64.90
C VAL A 350 40.13 -71.57 64.28
N ALA A 351 40.09 -71.77 62.97
CA ALA A 351 40.44 -73.01 62.30
C ALA A 351 41.93 -73.37 62.39
N ASP A 352 42.83 -72.37 62.30
CA ASP A 352 44.26 -72.52 62.38
C ASP A 352 44.75 -72.81 63.87
N GLU A 353 43.94 -72.43 64.90
CA GLU A 353 44.23 -72.74 66.29
C GLU A 353 43.68 -74.17 66.67
N ALA A 354 42.86 -74.81 65.88
CA ALA A 354 42.27 -76.11 66.15
C ALA A 354 43.04 -77.33 65.51
N VAL A 355 44.17 -77.07 64.85
CA VAL A 355 45.12 -78.05 64.30
C VAL A 355 46.35 -78.10 65.15
#